data_62cd42d1e213923933fee86eb447cea9
#
_entry.id   62cd42d1e213923933fee86eb447cea9
#
_cell.length_a   1.000
_cell.length_b   1.000
_cell.length_c   1.000
_cell.angle_alpha   90.00
_cell.angle_beta   90.00
_cell.angle_gamma   90.00
#
_symmetry.space_group_name_H-M   'P 1'
#
loop_
_entity.id
_entity.type
_entity.pdbx_description
1 polymer ?
#
loop_
_entity_poly.entity_id
_entity_poly.type
_entity_poly.pdbx_seq_one_letter_code
_entity_poly.pdbx_strand_id
1 'polypeptide(L)'
;MTVKQFIRKVARDNGLYVYQVEQCLYAIFDGINEVLESGDDINFIRFGHFLTADMEGHKCVLKGEEIMTKPYTKIIFRPSAKLKSSVNNKQ
;
A
#
# COMPACT_ATOMS: atom_id res chain seq x y z
N MET A 1 -6.37 2.19 -14.81
CA MET A 1 -7.51 1.35 -14.34
C MET A 1 -8.10 1.92 -13.06
N THR A 2 -9.40 2.08 -13.01
CA THR A 2 -10.08 2.55 -11.80
C THR A 2 -10.35 1.38 -10.85
N VAL A 3 -10.71 1.69 -9.61
CA VAL A 3 -11.09 0.65 -8.63
C VAL A 3 -12.27 -0.15 -9.13
N LYS A 4 -13.27 0.51 -9.74
CA LYS A 4 -14.44 -0.17 -10.29
C LYS A 4 -14.07 -1.15 -11.40
N GLN A 5 -13.17 -0.75 -12.29
CA GLN A 5 -12.68 -1.63 -13.36
C GLN A 5 -11.91 -2.81 -12.78
N PHE A 6 -11.11 -2.58 -11.77
CA PHE A 6 -10.35 -3.63 -11.10
C PHE A 6 -11.28 -4.66 -10.44
N ILE A 7 -12.29 -4.19 -9.70
CA ILE A 7 -13.27 -5.07 -9.05
C ILE A 7 -13.99 -5.94 -10.07
N ARG A 8 -14.42 -5.34 -11.19
CA ARG A 8 -15.09 -6.09 -12.25
C ARG A 8 -14.20 -7.14 -12.88
N LYS A 9 -12.94 -6.80 -13.09
CA LYS A 9 -11.96 -7.72 -13.64
C LYS A 9 -11.75 -8.92 -12.73
N VAL A 10 -11.52 -8.67 -11.43
CA VAL A 10 -11.30 -9.74 -10.44
C VAL A 10 -12.54 -10.63 -10.32
N ALA A 11 -13.73 -10.04 -10.29
CA ALA A 11 -14.97 -10.80 -10.19
C ALA A 11 -15.15 -11.71 -11.42
N ARG A 12 -14.95 -11.17 -12.60
CA ARG A 12 -15.07 -11.94 -13.86
C ARG A 12 -14.04 -13.07 -13.92
N ASP A 13 -12.78 -12.77 -13.60
CA ASP A 13 -11.68 -13.74 -13.72
C ASP A 13 -11.79 -14.89 -12.72
N ASN A 14 -12.52 -14.68 -11.62
CA ASN A 14 -12.65 -15.67 -10.55
C ASN A 14 -14.06 -16.22 -10.37
N GLY A 15 -14.99 -15.85 -11.24
CA GLY A 15 -16.37 -16.32 -11.14
C GLY A 15 -17.08 -15.86 -9.89
N LEU A 16 -16.78 -14.65 -9.44
CA LEU A 16 -17.38 -14.06 -8.24
C LEU A 16 -18.34 -12.93 -8.62
N TYR A 17 -19.24 -12.62 -7.70
CA TYR A 17 -20.10 -11.46 -7.87
C TYR A 17 -19.35 -10.18 -7.55
N VAL A 18 -19.66 -9.12 -8.28
CA VAL A 18 -19.02 -7.80 -8.10
C VAL A 18 -19.15 -7.32 -6.65
N TYR A 19 -20.32 -7.46 -6.04
CA TYR A 19 -20.53 -7.01 -4.66
C TYR A 19 -19.67 -7.77 -3.66
N GLN A 20 -19.39 -9.05 -3.92
CA GLN A 20 -18.53 -9.86 -3.05
C GLN A 20 -17.10 -9.36 -3.09
N VAL A 21 -16.58 -9.10 -4.30
CA VAL A 21 -15.21 -8.59 -4.49
C VAL A 21 -15.08 -7.21 -3.86
N GLU A 22 -16.06 -6.34 -4.09
CA GLU A 22 -16.05 -4.99 -3.54
C GLU A 22 -16.00 -5.02 -2.01
N GLN A 23 -16.87 -5.81 -1.39
CA GLN A 23 -16.94 -5.94 0.05
C GLN A 23 -15.63 -6.46 0.65
N CYS A 24 -15.06 -7.49 0.05
CA CYS A 24 -13.80 -8.07 0.51
C CYS A 24 -12.64 -7.10 0.33
N LEU A 25 -12.59 -6.38 -0.78
CA LEU A 25 -11.52 -5.45 -1.07
C LEU A 25 -11.44 -4.34 -0.02
N TYR A 26 -12.59 -3.71 0.27
CA TYR A 26 -12.60 -2.64 1.27
C TYR A 26 -12.37 -3.15 2.69
N ALA A 27 -12.82 -4.36 3.01
CA ALA A 27 -12.50 -4.99 4.30
C ALA A 27 -11.00 -5.22 4.45
N ILE A 28 -10.33 -5.65 3.37
CA ILE A 28 -8.89 -5.86 3.36
C ILE A 28 -8.15 -4.52 3.54
N PHE A 29 -8.57 -3.48 2.84
CA PHE A 29 -7.98 -2.16 2.98
C PHE A 29 -8.10 -1.62 4.41
N ASP A 30 -9.27 -1.78 5.02
CA ASP A 30 -9.49 -1.37 6.40
C ASP A 30 -8.58 -2.14 7.36
N GLY A 31 -8.42 -3.44 7.13
CA GLY A 31 -7.52 -4.28 7.92
C GLY A 31 -6.06 -3.85 7.79
N ILE A 32 -5.60 -3.57 6.59
CA ILE A 32 -4.24 -3.07 6.35
C ILE A 32 -4.04 -1.74 7.08
N ASN A 33 -5.00 -0.84 6.97
CA ASN A 33 -4.93 0.46 7.63
C ASN A 33 -4.80 0.32 9.15
N GLU A 34 -5.61 -0.55 9.76
CA GLU A 34 -5.57 -0.79 11.20
C GLU A 34 -4.24 -1.34 11.68
N VAL A 35 -3.68 -2.31 10.94
CA VAL A 35 -2.38 -2.91 11.29
C VAL A 35 -1.27 -1.87 11.22
N LEU A 36 -1.24 -1.06 10.16
CA LEU A 36 -0.21 -0.05 9.99
C LEU A 36 -0.35 1.09 11.01
N GLU A 37 -1.59 1.45 11.36
CA GLU A 37 -1.84 2.45 12.42
C GLU A 37 -1.32 1.98 13.78
N SER A 38 -1.36 0.68 14.04
CA SER A 38 -0.85 0.12 15.30
C SER A 38 0.68 0.04 15.35
N GLY A 39 1.36 0.38 14.26
CA GLY A 39 2.82 0.29 14.16
C GLY A 39 3.34 -1.08 13.77
N ASP A 40 2.46 -2.00 13.42
CA ASP A 40 2.82 -3.33 12.98
C ASP A 40 3.02 -3.37 11.46
N ASP A 41 3.49 -4.48 10.94
CA ASP A 41 3.72 -4.68 9.52
C ASP A 41 3.00 -5.92 9.02
N ILE A 42 2.84 -6.02 7.69
CA ILE A 42 2.18 -7.17 7.07
C ILE A 42 3.03 -7.67 5.92
N ASN A 43 3.39 -8.93 5.96
CA ASN A 43 4.07 -9.58 4.85
C ASN A 43 3.09 -10.48 4.11
N PHE A 44 2.63 -10.01 2.95
CA PHE A 44 1.83 -10.84 2.04
C PHE A 44 2.78 -11.67 1.19
N ILE A 45 2.97 -12.91 1.56
CA ILE A 45 3.89 -13.82 0.87
C ILE A 45 3.57 -13.86 -0.62
N ARG A 46 4.59 -13.70 -1.47
CA ARG A 46 4.52 -13.66 -2.94
C ARG A 46 3.94 -12.38 -3.52
N PHE A 47 3.55 -11.44 -2.69
CA PHE A 47 3.04 -10.15 -3.16
C PHE A 47 3.95 -9.02 -2.70
N GLY A 48 4.03 -8.79 -1.41
CA GLY A 48 4.85 -7.72 -0.89
C GLY A 48 4.64 -7.47 0.59
N HIS A 49 5.48 -6.62 1.12
CA HIS A 49 5.55 -6.30 2.54
C HIS A 49 5.18 -4.83 2.75
N PHE A 50 4.13 -4.58 3.52
CA PHE A 50 3.73 -3.26 3.96
C PHE A 50 4.30 -3.01 5.36
N LEU A 51 5.01 -1.91 5.52
CA LEU A 51 5.59 -1.54 6.81
C LEU A 51 5.59 -0.03 6.96
N THR A 52 5.86 0.42 8.16
CA THR A 52 5.99 1.83 8.47
C THR A 52 7.37 2.13 9.02
N ALA A 53 7.83 3.35 8.82
CA ALA A 53 9.07 3.85 9.37
C ALA A 53 8.84 5.24 9.93
N ASP A 54 9.29 5.47 11.16
CA ASP A 54 9.21 6.78 11.77
C ASP A 54 10.33 7.66 11.24
N MET A 55 9.95 8.81 10.71
CA MET A 55 10.87 9.77 10.13
C MET A 55 10.97 10.98 11.04
N GLU A 56 12.21 11.41 11.31
CA GLU A 56 12.43 12.60 12.09
C GLU A 56 12.19 13.86 11.25
N GLY A 57 11.77 14.92 11.91
CA GLY A 57 11.61 16.20 11.25
C GLY A 57 12.96 16.77 10.83
N HIS A 58 12.95 17.54 9.76
CA HIS A 58 14.13 18.18 9.21
C HIS A 58 14.08 19.70 9.39
N LYS A 59 15.25 20.29 9.62
CA LYS A 59 15.42 21.74 9.50
C LYS A 59 15.62 22.06 8.01
N CYS A 60 14.73 22.85 7.46
CA CYS A 60 14.86 23.37 6.10
C CYS A 60 14.99 24.88 6.16
N VAL A 61 15.89 25.44 5.37
CA VAL A 61 15.98 26.89 5.18
C VAL A 61 15.28 27.22 3.87
N LEU A 62 14.16 27.93 3.97
CA LEU A 62 13.39 28.34 2.81
C LEU A 62 13.23 29.87 2.86
N LYS A 63 13.75 30.58 1.85
CA LYS A 63 13.70 32.03 1.76
C LYS A 63 14.31 32.75 2.98
N GLY A 64 15.38 32.18 3.54
CA GLY A 64 16.05 32.76 4.71
C GLY A 64 15.39 32.48 6.04
N GLU A 65 14.30 31.72 6.07
CA GLU A 65 13.62 31.31 7.30
C GLU A 65 13.86 29.83 7.59
N GLU A 66 14.17 29.51 8.85
CA GLU A 66 14.29 28.14 9.30
C GLU A 66 12.89 27.56 9.50
N ILE A 67 12.54 26.52 8.72
CA ILE A 67 11.30 25.79 8.87
C ILE A 67 11.62 24.40 9.39
N MET A 68 10.99 24.02 10.49
CA MET A 68 11.08 22.66 11.04
C MET A 68 9.89 21.85 10.54
N THR A 69 10.15 20.75 9.82
CA THR A 69 9.10 19.79 9.47
C THR A 69 8.87 18.90 10.69
N LYS A 70 7.61 18.55 10.93
CA LYS A 70 7.23 17.66 12.05
C LYS A 70 7.64 16.22 11.75
N PRO A 71 7.98 15.43 12.79
CA PRO A 71 8.15 13.99 12.61
C PRO A 71 6.86 13.38 12.03
N TYR A 72 7.03 12.38 11.19
CA TYR A 72 5.88 11.67 10.58
C TYR A 72 6.21 10.21 10.39
N THR A 73 5.17 9.40 10.20
CA THR A 73 5.32 7.97 9.92
C THR A 73 5.14 7.75 8.43
N LYS A 74 6.15 7.19 7.81
CA LYS A 74 6.15 6.90 6.38
C LYS A 74 5.64 5.49 6.14
N ILE A 75 4.78 5.32 5.15
CA ILE A 75 4.31 4.01 4.71
C ILE A 75 5.22 3.54 3.59
N ILE A 76 5.70 2.30 3.70
CA ILE A 76 6.61 1.70 2.73
C ILE A 76 5.99 0.41 2.22
N PHE A 77 6.03 0.21 0.91
CA PHE A 77 5.68 -1.06 0.29
C PHE A 77 6.92 -1.63 -0.40
N ARG A 78 7.30 -2.84 0.00
CA ARG A 78 8.41 -3.56 -0.63
C ARG A 78 7.87 -4.75 -1.40
N PRO A 79 7.87 -4.70 -2.74
CA PRO A 79 7.35 -5.81 -3.53
C PRO A 79 8.19 -7.08 -3.33
N SER A 80 7.52 -8.24 -3.42
CA SER A 80 8.20 -9.53 -3.30
C SER A 80 9.06 -9.79 -4.54
N ALA A 81 10.02 -10.70 -4.40
CA ALA A 81 10.85 -11.13 -5.53
C ALA A 81 9.98 -11.69 -6.66
N LYS A 82 8.94 -12.44 -6.31
CA LYS A 82 8.01 -13.00 -7.30
C LYS A 82 7.27 -11.90 -8.06
N LEU A 83 6.78 -10.88 -7.37
CA LEU A 83 6.06 -9.78 -8.00
C LEU A 83 6.98 -9.00 -8.94
N LYS A 84 8.19 -8.68 -8.50
CA LYS A 84 9.20 -8.00 -9.33
C LYS A 84 9.52 -8.81 -10.58
N SER A 85 9.73 -10.10 -10.41
CA SER A 85 10.06 -11.01 -11.50
C SER A 85 8.94 -11.09 -12.52
N SER A 86 7.69 -11.22 -12.06
CA SER A 86 6.51 -11.28 -12.93
C SER A 86 6.35 -10.03 -13.78
N VAL A 87 6.58 -8.87 -13.18
CA VAL A 87 6.44 -7.58 -13.87
C VAL A 87 7.59 -7.35 -14.86
N ASN A 88 8.80 -7.73 -14.48
CA ASN A 88 10.00 -7.49 -15.31
C ASN A 88 10.21 -8.51 -16.42
N ASN A 89 9.60 -9.67 -16.34
CA ASN A 89 9.69 -10.72 -17.37
C ASN A 89 8.67 -10.55 -18.49
N LYS A 90 7.93 -9.47 -18.48
CA LYS A 90 6.99 -9.14 -19.54
C LYS A 90 7.73 -8.52 -20.72
N GLN A 91 8.20 -9.31 -21.61
CA GLN A 91 8.78 -8.79 -22.86
C GLN A 91 8.22 -9.54 -24.04
#